data_f422fd1b81f0d952728af3299f559ae3
#
_entry.id   f422fd1b81f0d952728af3299f559ae3
#
_cell.length_a   1.000
_cell.length_b   1.000
_cell.length_c   1.000
_cell.angle_alpha   90.00
_cell.angle_beta   90.00
_cell.angle_gamma   90.00
#
_symmetry.space_group_name_H-M   'P 1'
#
loop_
_entity.id
_entity.type
_entity.pdbx_description
1 polymer ?
#
loop_
_entity_poly.entity_id
_entity_poly.type
_entity_poly.pdbx_seq_one_letter_code
_entity_poly.pdbx_strand_id
1 'polypeptide(L)'
;VKGNKKARQKAESPKSDVSLIHALIVFGADVNQRNQKGETARHLAATSKLNKKDVVLYTLHAVGAHRCEQDRGCSDGCSPTGTFDGVPPDKPDFIRTPRLYDELMGASIVREAVRRRLQERREGQPQSRSRVLCLDGGGIRGLIIIQMLVALEAIIGQPILDCFDWAAGTSTGGVLALLLARGKTPRQCLQLYFSLKDKVFTGTRPHDADSLEKFLQRELGEDTVMTDIKHPKLMITGVLADRHPAALHLFRNYDSPKQILGVAEEESEFPSCTPPHEQLVWRAARASGAAPTYFRPFGRFLDGGLISNNPTLDAMTEICEFNEALKATGQADKVRPLGVVVSLGTGKVPVVPVTVIDMLHMGTGILGAAKMAFGAKALGQLIIDQATQANGRLVDRAQAWCHTINVPYFRLNAPISADVCLNETDNKLLVRVLWETLVYMRARRAELDELAELLRP
;
A
#
# COMPACT_ATOMS: atom_id res chain seq x y z
N VAL A 1 35.08 14.68 10.45
CA VAL A 1 34.44 14.59 9.16
C VAL A 1 33.22 15.54 9.16
N LYS A 2 33.49 16.86 8.95
CA LYS A 2 32.47 17.96 8.94
C LYS A 2 32.22 18.46 7.51
N GLY A 3 32.12 17.57 6.50
CA GLY A 3 32.21 17.98 5.10
C GLY A 3 30.93 17.84 4.23
N ASN A 4 29.90 17.14 4.65
CA ASN A 4 28.80 16.78 3.70
C ASN A 4 27.38 17.23 4.07
N LYS A 5 27.17 18.03 5.13
CA LYS A 5 25.86 18.63 5.40
C LYS A 5 25.58 19.90 4.54
N LYS A 6 26.61 20.54 3.98
CA LYS A 6 26.44 21.74 3.13
C LYS A 6 26.13 21.44 1.66
N ALA A 7 26.36 20.23 1.17
CA ALA A 7 26.09 19.87 -0.24
C ALA A 7 24.61 19.52 -0.52
N ARG A 8 23.86 19.08 0.50
CA ARG A 8 22.40 18.84 0.34
C ARG A 8 21.52 20.08 0.46
N GLN A 9 22.03 21.17 1.02
CA GLN A 9 21.26 22.43 1.17
C GLN A 9 21.37 23.38 -0.03
N LYS A 10 22.10 23.07 -1.09
CA LYS A 10 22.32 23.97 -2.23
C LYS A 10 21.50 23.66 -3.49
N ALA A 11 20.58 22.68 -3.45
CA ALA A 11 19.74 22.27 -4.58
C ALA A 11 18.28 22.69 -4.49
N GLU A 12 17.85 23.33 -3.42
CA GLU A 12 16.49 23.88 -3.33
C GLU A 12 16.50 25.38 -3.63
N SER A 13 16.45 25.72 -4.92
CA SER A 13 15.90 27.03 -5.31
C SER A 13 14.44 27.06 -4.81
N PRO A 14 13.89 28.23 -4.40
CA PRO A 14 12.51 28.34 -3.91
C PRO A 14 11.51 28.18 -5.06
N LYS A 15 11.53 27.03 -5.73
CA LYS A 15 10.63 26.68 -6.81
C LYS A 15 9.36 26.05 -6.22
N SER A 16 8.28 26.79 -6.39
CA SER A 16 6.87 26.36 -6.34
C SER A 16 6.48 25.44 -5.18
N ASP A 17 6.43 25.97 -3.96
CA ASP A 17 5.80 25.26 -2.84
C ASP A 17 4.27 25.24 -3.04
N VAL A 18 3.77 24.15 -3.64
CA VAL A 18 2.33 23.87 -3.82
C VAL A 18 1.82 22.91 -2.74
N SER A 19 2.60 22.67 -1.70
CA SER A 19 2.31 21.66 -0.67
C SER A 19 0.96 21.89 0.03
N LEU A 20 0.56 23.15 0.21
CA LEU A 20 -0.76 23.46 0.77
C LEU A 20 -1.89 23.03 -0.18
N ILE A 21 -1.72 23.23 -1.50
CA ILE A 21 -2.71 22.78 -2.49
C ILE A 21 -2.77 21.25 -2.52
N HIS A 22 -1.61 20.58 -2.51
CA HIS A 22 -1.55 19.13 -2.39
C HIS A 22 -2.27 18.65 -1.13
N ALA A 23 -2.02 19.26 0.03
CA ALA A 23 -2.69 18.91 1.27
C ALA A 23 -4.21 19.07 1.17
N LEU A 24 -4.71 20.21 0.69
CA LEU A 24 -6.15 20.42 0.52
C LEU A 24 -6.78 19.34 -0.37
N ILE A 25 -6.15 19.02 -1.51
CA ILE A 25 -6.63 17.97 -2.43
C ILE A 25 -6.63 16.60 -1.75
N VAL A 26 -5.52 16.20 -1.12
CA VAL A 26 -5.35 14.91 -0.45
C VAL A 26 -6.38 14.72 0.66
N PHE A 27 -6.66 15.76 1.43
CA PHE A 27 -7.67 15.72 2.49
C PHE A 27 -9.11 15.94 2.01
N GLY A 28 -9.33 16.02 0.69
CA GLY A 28 -10.64 15.90 0.07
C GLY A 28 -11.32 17.21 -0.31
N ALA A 29 -10.56 18.30 -0.48
CA ALA A 29 -11.13 19.51 -1.07
C ALA A 29 -11.60 19.24 -2.50
N ASP A 30 -12.82 19.67 -2.81
CA ASP A 30 -13.37 19.58 -4.18
C ASP A 30 -12.69 20.64 -5.07
N VAL A 31 -11.89 20.14 -6.03
CA VAL A 31 -11.16 21.02 -6.98
C VAL A 31 -12.08 21.73 -7.97
N ASN A 32 -13.35 21.29 -8.08
CA ASN A 32 -14.36 21.88 -8.98
C ASN A 32 -15.36 22.77 -8.24
N GLN A 33 -15.23 22.92 -6.92
CA GLN A 33 -16.09 23.80 -6.16
C GLN A 33 -15.98 25.25 -6.64
N ARG A 34 -17.13 25.91 -6.77
CA ARG A 34 -17.23 27.33 -7.19
C ARG A 34 -17.30 28.22 -5.96
N ASN A 35 -16.61 29.35 -6.01
CA ASN A 35 -16.72 30.40 -5.00
C ASN A 35 -18.01 31.25 -5.21
N GLN A 36 -18.21 32.25 -4.36
CA GLN A 36 -19.38 33.15 -4.46
C GLN A 36 -19.50 33.90 -5.81
N LYS A 37 -18.42 34.04 -6.55
CA LYS A 37 -18.39 34.64 -7.89
C LYS A 37 -18.61 33.61 -9.01
N GLY A 38 -18.79 32.32 -8.67
CA GLY A 38 -18.91 31.22 -9.61
C GLY A 38 -17.58 30.76 -10.23
N GLU A 39 -16.43 31.18 -9.67
CA GLU A 39 -15.11 30.85 -10.16
C GLU A 39 -14.60 29.56 -9.48
N THR A 40 -13.95 28.67 -10.25
CA THR A 40 -13.27 27.47 -9.73
C THR A 40 -11.81 27.75 -9.40
N ALA A 41 -11.17 26.86 -8.63
CA ALA A 41 -9.75 26.93 -8.35
C ALA A 41 -8.89 26.97 -9.64
N ARG A 42 -9.31 26.21 -10.69
CA ARG A 42 -8.65 26.23 -12.00
C ARG A 42 -8.75 27.61 -12.68
N HIS A 43 -9.93 28.25 -12.64
CA HIS A 43 -10.10 29.60 -13.21
C HIS A 43 -9.20 30.62 -12.52
N LEU A 44 -9.19 30.62 -11.18
CA LEU A 44 -8.35 31.50 -10.38
C LEU A 44 -6.86 31.28 -10.64
N ALA A 45 -6.41 30.03 -10.75
CA ALA A 45 -5.02 29.72 -11.07
C ALA A 45 -4.62 30.23 -12.46
N ALA A 46 -5.46 29.95 -13.47
CA ALA A 46 -5.19 30.29 -14.87
C ALA A 46 -5.16 31.81 -15.14
N THR A 47 -6.00 32.59 -14.44
CA THR A 47 -6.08 34.07 -14.58
C THR A 47 -5.17 34.80 -13.64
N SER A 48 -4.49 34.13 -12.71
CA SER A 48 -3.56 34.70 -11.75
C SER A 48 -2.32 35.30 -12.42
N LYS A 49 -1.78 36.37 -11.81
CA LYS A 49 -0.50 36.96 -12.17
C LYS A 49 0.69 36.35 -11.40
N LEU A 50 0.48 35.34 -10.58
CA LEU A 50 1.54 34.72 -9.79
C LEU A 50 2.53 33.97 -10.68
N ASN A 51 3.81 34.04 -10.36
CA ASN A 51 4.88 33.36 -11.10
C ASN A 51 4.75 31.82 -11.12
N LYS A 52 3.91 31.28 -10.26
CA LYS A 52 3.72 29.83 -10.07
C LYS A 52 2.38 29.31 -10.64
N LYS A 53 1.65 30.15 -11.33
CA LYS A 53 0.30 29.80 -11.84
C LYS A 53 0.29 28.54 -12.67
N ASP A 54 1.32 28.30 -13.49
CA ASP A 54 1.39 27.19 -14.42
C ASP A 54 1.57 25.84 -13.69
N VAL A 55 2.34 25.83 -12.59
CA VAL A 55 2.50 24.63 -11.74
C VAL A 55 1.22 24.36 -10.95
N VAL A 56 0.58 25.42 -10.42
CA VAL A 56 -0.72 25.26 -9.72
C VAL A 56 -1.79 24.77 -10.69
N LEU A 57 -1.82 25.30 -11.90
CA LEU A 57 -2.76 24.88 -12.94
C LEU A 57 -2.59 23.40 -13.27
N TYR A 58 -1.34 22.94 -13.47
CA TYR A 58 -1.04 21.54 -13.69
C TYR A 58 -1.47 20.68 -12.49
N THR A 59 -1.15 21.12 -11.27
CA THR A 59 -1.53 20.39 -10.05
C THR A 59 -3.03 20.13 -9.95
N LEU A 60 -3.83 21.12 -10.30
CA LEU A 60 -5.30 21.03 -10.32
C LEU A 60 -5.80 20.18 -11.50
N HIS A 61 -5.25 20.40 -12.71
CA HIS A 61 -5.61 19.62 -13.90
C HIS A 61 -5.38 18.13 -13.71
N ALA A 62 -4.22 17.76 -13.20
CA ALA A 62 -3.80 16.36 -13.02
C ALA A 62 -4.77 15.55 -12.13
N VAL A 63 -5.45 16.19 -11.20
CA VAL A 63 -6.47 15.56 -10.33
C VAL A 63 -7.92 15.81 -10.78
N GLY A 64 -8.13 16.48 -11.92
CA GLY A 64 -9.43 16.59 -12.55
C GLY A 64 -10.18 17.89 -12.40
N ALA A 65 -9.50 18.98 -12.17
CA ALA A 65 -10.14 20.29 -12.25
C ALA A 65 -10.64 20.57 -13.66
N HIS A 66 -11.94 20.85 -13.80
CA HIS A 66 -12.59 21.12 -15.08
C HIS A 66 -12.27 22.51 -15.58
N ARG A 67 -12.30 22.70 -16.90
CA ARG A 67 -12.32 23.99 -17.55
C ARG A 67 -13.64 24.72 -17.30
N CYS A 68 -13.67 26.03 -17.49
CA CYS A 68 -14.92 26.78 -17.41
C CYS A 68 -15.89 26.32 -18.51
N GLU A 69 -17.17 26.28 -18.21
CA GLU A 69 -18.22 25.94 -19.18
C GLU A 69 -18.50 27.08 -20.17
N GLN A 70 -18.29 28.31 -19.71
CA GLN A 70 -18.47 29.54 -20.49
C GLN A 70 -17.25 30.45 -20.28
N ASP A 71 -16.92 31.25 -21.31
CA ASP A 71 -15.88 32.26 -21.19
C ASP A 71 -16.35 33.41 -20.28
N ARG A 72 -15.61 33.64 -19.22
CA ARG A 72 -15.85 34.70 -18.21
C ARG A 72 -14.55 35.48 -17.96
N GLY A 73 -13.89 35.90 -19.00
CA GLY A 73 -12.56 36.51 -18.92
C GLY A 73 -11.49 35.45 -18.70
N CYS A 74 -11.67 34.28 -19.33
CA CYS A 74 -10.78 33.14 -19.22
C CYS A 74 -9.46 33.38 -19.95
N SER A 75 -8.38 32.81 -19.43
CA SER A 75 -7.14 32.57 -20.17
C SER A 75 -7.17 31.16 -20.81
N ASP A 76 -6.20 30.85 -21.66
CA ASP A 76 -6.09 29.51 -22.29
C ASP A 76 -6.14 28.36 -21.27
N GLY A 77 -5.57 28.55 -20.07
CA GLY A 77 -5.57 27.55 -19.02
C GLY A 77 -6.93 27.15 -18.45
N CYS A 78 -7.98 27.96 -18.59
CA CYS A 78 -9.32 27.69 -18.08
C CYS A 78 -10.45 27.88 -19.10
N SER A 79 -10.18 28.43 -20.29
CA SER A 79 -11.16 28.60 -21.36
C SER A 79 -11.77 27.25 -21.78
N PRO A 80 -13.07 27.23 -22.17
CA PRO A 80 -13.71 26.00 -22.68
C PRO A 80 -12.97 25.38 -23.88
N THR A 81 -12.39 26.22 -24.73
CA THR A 81 -11.66 25.82 -25.94
C THR A 81 -10.14 25.83 -25.77
N GLY A 82 -9.65 26.16 -24.57
CA GLY A 82 -8.23 26.24 -24.28
C GLY A 82 -7.53 24.88 -24.31
N THR A 83 -6.22 24.90 -24.54
CA THR A 83 -5.39 23.70 -24.64
C THR A 83 -4.31 23.61 -23.58
N PHE A 84 -4.00 24.71 -22.92
CA PHE A 84 -2.94 24.76 -21.92
C PHE A 84 -3.41 24.21 -20.55
N ASP A 85 -2.71 23.22 -20.02
CA ASP A 85 -3.04 22.55 -18.76
C ASP A 85 -1.99 22.79 -17.65
N GLY A 86 -1.11 23.76 -17.87
CA GLY A 86 -0.03 24.08 -16.93
C GLY A 86 1.26 23.33 -17.23
N VAL A 87 2.24 23.47 -16.33
CA VAL A 87 3.56 22.87 -16.45
C VAL A 87 3.80 21.99 -15.24
N PRO A 88 4.15 20.69 -15.44
CA PRO A 88 4.45 19.80 -14.33
C PRO A 88 5.64 20.34 -13.51
N PRO A 89 5.61 20.18 -12.17
CA PRO A 89 6.77 20.49 -11.35
C PRO A 89 7.91 19.55 -11.70
N ASP A 90 9.08 20.10 -12.03
CA ASP A 90 10.34 19.41 -12.41
C ASP A 90 10.22 17.93 -12.82
N LYS A 91 10.52 17.63 -14.08
CA LYS A 91 10.60 16.33 -14.77
C LYS A 91 9.79 15.22 -14.11
N PRO A 92 8.65 14.87 -14.67
CA PRO A 92 7.86 13.74 -14.16
C PRO A 92 8.54 12.41 -14.55
N ASP A 93 9.64 12.05 -13.88
CA ASP A 93 10.22 10.71 -14.01
C ASP A 93 9.23 9.63 -13.56
N PHE A 94 8.21 9.99 -12.75
CA PHE A 94 7.16 9.08 -12.33
C PHE A 94 6.09 8.80 -13.41
N ILE A 95 6.03 9.64 -14.48
CA ILE A 95 5.19 9.39 -15.67
C ILE A 95 6.01 8.62 -16.73
N ARG A 96 7.20 8.11 -16.42
CA ARG A 96 7.84 7.19 -17.34
C ARG A 96 6.88 6.06 -17.62
N THR A 97 6.43 6.01 -18.85
CA THR A 97 5.67 4.89 -19.40
C THR A 97 6.27 3.60 -18.88
N PRO A 98 5.50 2.74 -18.20
CA PRO A 98 5.95 1.40 -17.89
C PRO A 98 6.60 0.83 -19.14
N ARG A 99 7.58 -0.05 -18.99
CA ARG A 99 8.18 -0.67 -20.17
C ARG A 99 7.03 -1.21 -21.01
N LEU A 100 6.95 -0.81 -22.26
CA LEU A 100 5.87 -1.19 -23.19
C LEU A 100 5.55 -2.69 -23.11
N TYR A 101 6.58 -3.51 -22.86
CA TYR A 101 6.45 -4.94 -22.64
C TYR A 101 5.59 -5.27 -21.39
N ASP A 102 5.85 -4.65 -20.24
CA ASP A 102 5.14 -4.94 -18.99
C ASP A 102 3.67 -4.49 -19.08
N GLU A 103 3.40 -3.36 -19.77
CA GLU A 103 2.05 -2.90 -20.04
C GLU A 103 1.30 -3.80 -21.01
N LEU A 104 1.92 -4.20 -22.12
CA LEU A 104 1.28 -5.04 -23.11
C LEU A 104 0.99 -6.44 -22.55
N MET A 105 1.95 -7.03 -21.85
CA MET A 105 1.77 -8.36 -21.25
C MET A 105 0.74 -8.32 -20.12
N GLY A 106 0.87 -7.36 -19.19
CA GLY A 106 -0.08 -7.21 -18.09
C GLY A 106 -1.51 -6.90 -18.58
N ALA A 107 -1.65 -5.95 -19.49
CA ALA A 107 -2.95 -5.58 -20.03
C ALA A 107 -3.61 -6.71 -20.84
N SER A 108 -2.85 -7.47 -21.63
CA SER A 108 -3.38 -8.59 -22.41
C SER A 108 -3.91 -9.71 -21.49
N ILE A 109 -3.11 -10.10 -20.50
CA ILE A 109 -3.44 -11.18 -19.56
C ILE A 109 -4.63 -10.82 -18.69
N VAL A 110 -4.62 -9.63 -18.10
CA VAL A 110 -5.68 -9.19 -17.14
C VAL A 110 -6.99 -8.95 -17.87
N ARG A 111 -6.99 -8.30 -19.02
CA ARG A 111 -8.21 -7.94 -19.76
C ARG A 111 -9.07 -9.14 -20.15
N GLU A 112 -8.46 -10.27 -20.52
CA GLU A 112 -9.22 -11.46 -20.88
C GLU A 112 -10.00 -12.01 -19.69
N ALA A 113 -9.35 -12.14 -18.53
CA ALA A 113 -10.01 -12.60 -17.29
C ALA A 113 -11.12 -11.62 -16.84
N VAL A 114 -10.87 -10.29 -16.93
CA VAL A 114 -11.87 -9.26 -16.61
C VAL A 114 -13.09 -9.36 -17.52
N ARG A 115 -12.90 -9.42 -18.85
CA ARG A 115 -14.00 -9.53 -19.82
C ARG A 115 -14.88 -10.75 -19.52
N ARG A 116 -14.23 -11.91 -19.29
CA ARG A 116 -14.96 -13.16 -18.98
C ARG A 116 -15.79 -13.00 -17.71
N ARG A 117 -15.24 -12.43 -16.64
CA ARG A 117 -15.98 -12.22 -15.39
C ARG A 117 -17.12 -11.23 -15.52
N LEU A 118 -16.92 -10.14 -16.24
CA LEU A 118 -17.98 -9.17 -16.52
C LEU A 118 -19.08 -9.79 -17.37
N GLN A 119 -18.73 -10.65 -18.34
CA GLN A 119 -19.69 -11.37 -19.15
C GLN A 119 -20.50 -12.38 -18.31
N GLU A 120 -19.84 -13.24 -17.51
CA GLU A 120 -20.49 -14.18 -16.60
C GLU A 120 -21.49 -13.47 -15.68
N ARG A 121 -21.13 -12.28 -15.20
CA ARG A 121 -21.99 -11.45 -14.36
C ARG A 121 -23.20 -10.91 -15.12
N ARG A 122 -23.02 -10.40 -16.35
CA ARG A 122 -24.11 -9.92 -17.21
C ARG A 122 -25.07 -11.03 -17.61
N GLU A 123 -24.59 -12.24 -17.72
CA GLU A 123 -25.39 -13.45 -18.00
C GLU A 123 -26.10 -13.99 -16.75
N GLY A 124 -25.97 -13.35 -15.59
CA GLY A 124 -26.62 -13.74 -14.34
C GLY A 124 -26.08 -15.03 -13.72
N GLN A 125 -24.84 -15.41 -14.06
CA GLN A 125 -24.22 -16.59 -13.46
C GLN A 125 -23.96 -16.39 -11.96
N PRO A 126 -24.07 -17.45 -11.11
CA PRO A 126 -23.85 -17.33 -9.68
C PRO A 126 -22.46 -16.79 -9.33
N GLN A 127 -22.43 -15.70 -8.58
CA GLN A 127 -21.17 -15.02 -8.17
C GLN A 127 -20.57 -15.61 -6.87
N SER A 128 -20.65 -16.93 -6.68
CA SER A 128 -20.15 -17.61 -5.47
C SER A 128 -18.62 -17.73 -5.42
N ARG A 129 -17.91 -16.64 -5.70
CA ARG A 129 -16.44 -16.60 -5.74
C ARG A 129 -15.90 -15.58 -4.75
N SER A 130 -14.74 -15.88 -4.19
CA SER A 130 -14.05 -15.03 -3.20
C SER A 130 -13.35 -13.84 -3.84
N ARG A 131 -13.54 -12.67 -3.24
CA ARG A 131 -12.84 -11.41 -3.57
C ARG A 131 -11.77 -11.16 -2.51
N VAL A 132 -10.55 -10.92 -2.95
CA VAL A 132 -9.36 -10.87 -2.08
C VAL A 132 -8.69 -9.51 -2.17
N LEU A 133 -8.44 -8.88 -1.03
CA LEU A 133 -7.65 -7.67 -0.89
C LEU A 133 -6.30 -7.99 -0.22
N CYS A 134 -5.19 -7.60 -0.86
CA CYS A 134 -3.85 -7.77 -0.32
C CYS A 134 -3.16 -6.42 -0.17
N LEU A 135 -2.62 -6.15 1.00
CA LEU A 135 -2.01 -4.87 1.38
C LEU A 135 -0.54 -5.09 1.78
N ASP A 136 0.37 -4.46 1.02
CA ASP A 136 1.80 -4.61 1.24
C ASP A 136 2.29 -3.94 2.53
N GLY A 137 3.45 -4.38 3.00
CA GLY A 137 4.23 -3.69 4.02
C GLY A 137 4.97 -2.47 3.47
N GLY A 138 5.30 -1.51 4.35
CA GLY A 138 6.04 -0.31 3.93
C GLY A 138 6.06 0.86 4.91
N GLY A 139 5.82 0.66 6.19
CA GLY A 139 5.87 1.71 7.22
C GLY A 139 4.93 2.87 6.90
N ILE A 140 5.41 4.12 7.01
CA ILE A 140 4.59 5.31 6.71
C ILE A 140 4.09 5.37 5.28
N ARG A 141 4.73 4.66 4.34
CA ARG A 141 4.25 4.55 2.95
C ARG A 141 2.89 3.85 2.83
N GLY A 142 2.39 3.24 3.91
CA GLY A 142 0.98 2.80 4.01
C GLY A 142 -0.03 3.90 3.71
N LEU A 143 0.34 5.17 3.87
CA LEU A 143 -0.45 6.32 3.42
C LEU A 143 -0.82 6.25 1.93
N ILE A 144 0.06 5.70 1.09
CA ILE A 144 -0.19 5.50 -0.36
C ILE A 144 -1.31 4.48 -0.57
N ILE A 145 -1.28 3.35 0.16
CA ILE A 145 -2.37 2.36 0.15
C ILE A 145 -3.68 3.03 0.59
N ILE A 146 -3.64 3.77 1.69
CA ILE A 146 -4.82 4.47 2.22
C ILE A 146 -5.41 5.41 1.16
N GLN A 147 -4.56 6.18 0.46
CA GLN A 147 -5.01 7.10 -0.58
C GLN A 147 -5.63 6.37 -1.77
N MET A 148 -5.09 5.20 -2.15
CA MET A 148 -5.71 4.34 -3.17
C MET A 148 -7.06 3.79 -2.71
N LEU A 149 -7.18 3.36 -1.45
CA LEU A 149 -8.44 2.89 -0.88
C LEU A 149 -9.50 3.99 -0.80
N VAL A 150 -9.12 5.23 -0.44
CA VAL A 150 -10.02 6.40 -0.49
C VAL A 150 -10.57 6.60 -1.91
N ALA A 151 -9.71 6.49 -2.93
CA ALA A 151 -10.13 6.66 -4.32
C ALA A 151 -11.03 5.49 -4.80
N LEU A 152 -10.69 4.25 -4.44
CA LEU A 152 -11.50 3.06 -4.77
C LEU A 152 -12.87 3.11 -4.12
N GLU A 153 -12.94 3.42 -2.82
CA GLU A 153 -14.21 3.54 -2.10
C GLU A 153 -15.13 4.58 -2.73
N ALA A 154 -14.56 5.72 -3.16
CA ALA A 154 -15.32 6.75 -3.87
C ALA A 154 -15.83 6.29 -5.25
N ILE A 155 -15.11 5.41 -5.95
CA ILE A 155 -15.52 4.86 -7.25
C ILE A 155 -16.59 3.78 -7.08
N ILE A 156 -16.42 2.90 -6.09
CA ILE A 156 -17.34 1.78 -5.82
C ILE A 156 -18.63 2.28 -5.19
N GLY A 157 -18.57 3.30 -4.33
CA GLY A 157 -19.71 3.93 -3.66
C GLY A 157 -20.20 3.21 -2.41
N GLN A 158 -19.39 2.30 -1.83
CA GLN A 158 -19.69 1.58 -0.58
C GLN A 158 -18.39 1.33 0.20
N PRO A 159 -18.46 0.99 1.50
CA PRO A 159 -17.27 0.75 2.32
C PRO A 159 -16.38 -0.30 1.69
N ILE A 160 -15.09 0.02 1.58
CA ILE A 160 -14.15 -0.79 0.77
C ILE A 160 -14.05 -2.23 1.25
N LEU A 161 -14.06 -2.46 2.55
CA LEU A 161 -13.85 -3.80 3.09
C LEU A 161 -15.07 -4.73 2.90
N ASP A 162 -16.27 -4.15 2.76
CA ASP A 162 -17.50 -4.90 2.46
C ASP A 162 -17.47 -5.52 1.05
N CYS A 163 -16.57 -5.01 0.20
CA CYS A 163 -16.38 -5.52 -1.16
C CYS A 163 -15.52 -6.80 -1.22
N PHE A 164 -14.93 -7.24 -0.11
CA PHE A 164 -13.96 -8.34 -0.09
C PHE A 164 -14.34 -9.42 0.93
N ASP A 165 -14.20 -10.67 0.54
CA ASP A 165 -14.44 -11.82 1.40
C ASP A 165 -13.20 -12.17 2.23
N TRP A 166 -12.02 -11.78 1.73
CA TRP A 166 -10.72 -12.00 2.36
C TRP A 166 -9.88 -10.72 2.30
N ALA A 167 -9.13 -10.47 3.36
CA ALA A 167 -8.12 -9.42 3.35
C ALA A 167 -6.82 -9.93 3.99
N ALA A 168 -5.71 -9.75 3.28
CA ALA A 168 -4.37 -10.07 3.76
C ALA A 168 -3.54 -8.78 3.90
N GLY A 169 -2.73 -8.71 4.94
CA GLY A 169 -1.89 -7.53 5.15
C GLY A 169 -0.58 -7.84 5.86
N THR A 170 0.45 -7.11 5.48
CA THR A 170 1.78 -7.20 6.08
C THR A 170 2.16 -5.88 6.70
N SER A 171 2.70 -5.91 7.94
CA SER A 171 3.22 -4.71 8.60
C SER A 171 2.18 -3.57 8.58
N THR A 172 2.48 -2.42 8.00
CA THR A 172 1.53 -1.32 7.83
C THR A 172 0.25 -1.74 7.11
N GLY A 173 0.33 -2.62 6.10
CA GLY A 173 -0.85 -3.18 5.42
C GLY A 173 -1.70 -4.05 6.35
N GLY A 174 -1.05 -4.79 7.25
CA GLY A 174 -1.73 -5.58 8.29
C GLY A 174 -2.45 -4.69 9.31
N VAL A 175 -1.78 -3.65 9.81
CA VAL A 175 -2.38 -2.64 10.69
C VAL A 175 -3.60 -2.00 10.01
N LEU A 176 -3.46 -1.64 8.72
CA LEU A 176 -4.55 -1.01 7.97
C LEU A 176 -5.73 -1.97 7.76
N ALA A 177 -5.49 -3.24 7.41
CA ALA A 177 -6.55 -4.24 7.27
C ALA A 177 -7.35 -4.39 8.58
N LEU A 178 -6.66 -4.41 9.73
CA LEU A 178 -7.28 -4.50 11.05
C LEU A 178 -8.06 -3.23 11.42
N LEU A 179 -7.53 -2.03 11.13
CA LEU A 179 -8.26 -0.77 11.37
C LEU A 179 -9.55 -0.70 10.55
N LEU A 180 -9.50 -1.06 9.28
CA LEU A 180 -10.67 -1.12 8.40
C LEU A 180 -11.69 -2.15 8.91
N ALA A 181 -11.25 -3.34 9.31
CA ALA A 181 -12.11 -4.39 9.85
C ALA A 181 -12.73 -4.02 11.22
N ARG A 182 -12.10 -3.06 11.94
CA ARG A 182 -12.67 -2.45 13.16
C ARG A 182 -13.57 -1.25 12.85
N GLY A 183 -13.97 -1.06 11.59
CA GLY A 183 -14.95 -0.05 11.18
C GLY A 183 -14.37 1.34 10.92
N LYS A 184 -13.03 1.49 10.85
CA LYS A 184 -12.44 2.76 10.42
C LYS A 184 -12.58 2.93 8.91
N THR A 185 -12.94 4.11 8.46
CA THR A 185 -12.91 4.43 7.04
C THR A 185 -11.49 4.70 6.57
N PRO A 186 -11.18 4.57 5.26
CA PRO A 186 -9.87 4.95 4.73
C PRO A 186 -9.48 6.39 5.06
N ARG A 187 -10.44 7.33 5.07
CA ARG A 187 -10.19 8.74 5.45
C ARG A 187 -9.80 8.88 6.92
N GLN A 188 -10.43 8.13 7.81
CA GLN A 188 -10.03 8.10 9.23
C GLN A 188 -8.63 7.49 9.40
N CYS A 189 -8.32 6.42 8.65
CA CYS A 189 -6.97 5.85 8.63
C CYS A 189 -5.92 6.86 8.17
N LEU A 190 -6.23 7.69 7.15
CA LEU A 190 -5.35 8.77 6.70
C LEU A 190 -4.98 9.73 7.84
N GLN A 191 -6.00 10.21 8.58
CA GLN A 191 -5.80 11.11 9.73
C GLN A 191 -5.00 10.44 10.85
N LEU A 192 -5.31 9.17 11.15
CA LEU A 192 -4.61 8.39 12.17
C LEU A 192 -3.12 8.23 11.86
N TYR A 193 -2.77 7.92 10.60
CA TYR A 193 -1.38 7.75 10.19
C TYR A 193 -0.58 9.06 10.25
N PHE A 194 -1.17 10.18 9.84
CA PHE A 194 -0.53 11.49 10.00
C PHE A 194 -0.31 11.86 11.47
N SER A 195 -1.28 11.56 12.35
CA SER A 195 -1.12 11.78 13.78
C SER A 195 -0.11 10.84 14.43
N LEU A 196 -0.05 9.58 13.96
CA LEU A 196 0.81 8.53 14.51
C LEU A 196 2.29 8.78 14.23
N LYS A 197 2.64 9.20 13.01
CA LYS A 197 4.03 9.36 12.59
C LYS A 197 4.84 10.28 13.49
N ASP A 198 4.24 11.37 13.94
CA ASP A 198 4.88 12.37 14.78
C ASP A 198 5.08 11.90 16.25
N LYS A 199 4.40 10.82 16.64
CA LYS A 199 4.50 10.22 17.97
C LYS A 199 5.39 8.99 18.01
N VAL A 200 5.38 8.20 16.94
CA VAL A 200 6.06 6.89 16.87
C VAL A 200 7.45 7.01 16.29
N PHE A 201 7.62 7.82 15.24
CA PHE A 201 8.94 7.94 14.58
C PHE A 201 9.78 9.08 15.16
N THR A 202 9.91 9.09 16.47
CA THR A 202 10.71 10.06 17.22
C THR A 202 12.01 9.44 17.73
N GLY A 203 13.02 10.27 17.98
CA GLY A 203 14.30 9.83 18.56
C GLY A 203 15.16 8.98 17.63
N THR A 204 16.01 8.13 18.23
CA THR A 204 16.93 7.23 17.53
C THR A 204 16.32 5.85 17.34
N ARG A 205 16.75 5.12 16.29
CA ARG A 205 16.36 3.72 16.07
C ARG A 205 17.15 2.77 16.98
N PRO A 206 16.53 1.70 17.49
CA PRO A 206 15.11 1.35 17.37
C PRO A 206 14.23 2.35 18.12
N HIS A 207 13.06 2.69 17.50
CA HIS A 207 12.09 3.59 18.12
C HIS A 207 11.44 2.95 19.35
N ASP A 208 11.00 3.77 20.29
CA ASP A 208 10.19 3.29 21.41
C ASP A 208 8.84 2.77 20.92
N ALA A 209 8.50 1.55 21.32
CA ALA A 209 7.27 0.90 20.90
C ALA A 209 6.04 1.29 21.72
N ASP A 210 6.20 1.89 22.89
CA ASP A 210 5.10 2.19 23.81
C ASP A 210 4.02 3.08 23.18
N SER A 211 4.44 4.10 22.44
CA SER A 211 3.53 4.99 21.72
C SER A 211 2.75 4.27 20.63
N LEU A 212 3.38 3.33 19.92
CA LEU A 212 2.74 2.48 18.92
C LEU A 212 1.77 1.52 19.58
N GLU A 213 2.15 0.85 20.65
CA GLU A 213 1.32 -0.13 21.37
C GLU A 213 0.08 0.53 21.96
N LYS A 214 0.21 1.67 22.63
CA LYS A 214 -0.91 2.47 23.12
C LYS A 214 -1.85 2.92 22.01
N PHE A 215 -1.30 3.29 20.85
CA PHE A 215 -2.11 3.61 19.69
C PHE A 215 -2.90 2.39 19.20
N LEU A 216 -2.24 1.24 19.03
CA LEU A 216 -2.87 0.01 18.57
C LEU A 216 -3.96 -0.46 19.54
N GLN A 217 -3.70 -0.44 20.83
CA GLN A 217 -4.68 -0.79 21.88
C GLN A 217 -5.92 0.11 21.81
N ARG A 218 -5.70 1.43 21.71
CA ARG A 218 -6.81 2.40 21.63
C ARG A 218 -7.66 2.22 20.38
N GLU A 219 -7.03 2.03 19.19
CA GLU A 219 -7.76 2.01 17.92
C GLU A 219 -8.35 0.63 17.57
N LEU A 220 -7.70 -0.45 18.02
CA LEU A 220 -8.11 -1.84 17.73
C LEU A 220 -8.88 -2.50 18.89
N GLY A 221 -8.80 -1.92 20.09
CA GLY A 221 -9.37 -2.46 21.32
C GLY A 221 -8.34 -3.25 22.13
N GLU A 222 -8.30 -2.99 23.44
CA GLU A 222 -7.32 -3.60 24.35
C GLU A 222 -7.56 -5.11 24.51
N ASP A 223 -8.83 -5.52 24.62
CA ASP A 223 -9.25 -6.90 24.86
C ASP A 223 -9.87 -7.57 23.63
N THR A 224 -9.90 -6.90 22.47
CA THR A 224 -10.50 -7.43 21.25
C THR A 224 -9.67 -8.58 20.71
N VAL A 225 -10.29 -9.75 20.54
CA VAL A 225 -9.65 -10.94 19.93
C VAL A 225 -9.93 -11.03 18.42
N MET A 226 -9.10 -11.80 17.70
CA MET A 226 -9.22 -11.91 16.24
C MET A 226 -10.59 -12.42 15.81
N THR A 227 -11.18 -13.35 16.55
CA THR A 227 -12.51 -13.93 16.24
C THR A 227 -13.67 -12.97 16.50
N ASP A 228 -13.47 -11.81 17.15
CA ASP A 228 -14.51 -10.77 17.28
C ASP A 228 -14.78 -10.10 15.91
N ILE A 229 -13.82 -10.13 15.03
CA ILE A 229 -13.96 -9.64 13.65
C ILE A 229 -14.59 -10.76 12.81
N LYS A 230 -15.85 -10.58 12.41
CA LYS A 230 -16.61 -11.61 11.69
C LYS A 230 -16.44 -11.55 10.17
N HIS A 231 -16.09 -10.39 9.64
CA HIS A 231 -15.92 -10.16 8.20
C HIS A 231 -14.92 -9.01 7.96
N PRO A 232 -14.10 -9.15 6.91
CA PRO A 232 -13.79 -10.33 6.09
C PRO A 232 -12.94 -11.35 6.86
N LYS A 233 -12.63 -12.50 6.24
CA LYS A 233 -11.56 -13.36 6.74
C LYS A 233 -10.22 -12.63 6.60
N LEU A 234 -9.47 -12.55 7.70
CA LEU A 234 -8.22 -11.80 7.81
C LEU A 234 -7.00 -12.71 7.89
N MET A 235 -5.96 -12.34 7.17
CA MET A 235 -4.63 -12.96 7.20
C MET A 235 -3.59 -11.86 7.44
N ILE A 236 -3.07 -11.76 8.66
CA ILE A 236 -2.03 -10.79 9.01
C ILE A 236 -0.72 -11.54 9.17
N THR A 237 0.29 -11.16 8.39
CA THR A 237 1.57 -11.87 8.35
C THR A 237 2.46 -11.50 9.54
N GLY A 238 3.20 -12.47 10.04
CA GLY A 238 4.29 -12.29 11.00
C GLY A 238 5.36 -13.34 10.76
N VAL A 239 6.54 -13.17 11.31
CA VAL A 239 7.64 -14.12 11.20
C VAL A 239 7.97 -14.68 12.56
N LEU A 240 7.87 -16.00 12.73
CA LEU A 240 8.38 -16.72 13.89
C LEU A 240 9.91 -16.76 13.82
N ALA A 241 10.56 -16.00 14.68
CA ALA A 241 11.99 -15.82 14.70
C ALA A 241 12.69 -16.55 15.88
N ASP A 242 11.92 -17.36 16.61
CA ASP A 242 12.40 -18.19 17.71
C ASP A 242 12.94 -19.55 17.21
N ARG A 243 13.02 -19.75 15.90
CA ARG A 243 13.44 -21.00 15.24
C ARG A 243 14.30 -20.75 14.02
N HIS A 244 15.01 -21.76 13.58
CA HIS A 244 15.80 -21.75 12.36
C HIS A 244 15.46 -22.98 11.49
N PRO A 245 15.05 -22.81 10.23
CA PRO A 245 14.76 -21.53 9.58
C PRO A 245 13.54 -20.82 10.21
N ALA A 246 13.54 -19.48 10.10
CA ALA A 246 12.37 -18.68 10.49
C ALA A 246 11.15 -19.04 9.64
N ALA A 247 9.96 -18.98 10.22
CA ALA A 247 8.74 -19.42 9.55
C ALA A 247 7.71 -18.28 9.43
N LEU A 248 6.99 -18.27 8.31
CA LEU A 248 5.82 -17.40 8.15
C LEU A 248 4.70 -17.83 9.10
N HIS A 249 4.12 -16.88 9.79
CA HIS A 249 2.91 -17.06 10.59
C HIS A 249 1.79 -16.17 10.08
N LEU A 250 0.58 -16.70 10.02
CA LEU A 250 -0.62 -15.95 9.69
C LEU A 250 -1.50 -15.82 10.94
N PHE A 251 -1.67 -14.59 11.43
CA PHE A 251 -2.71 -14.29 12.42
C PHE A 251 -4.06 -14.25 11.72
N ARG A 252 -4.95 -15.15 12.10
CA ARG A 252 -6.24 -15.40 11.46
C ARG A 252 -7.39 -15.03 12.39
N ASN A 253 -8.54 -14.72 11.83
CA ASN A 253 -9.82 -14.60 12.56
C ASN A 253 -10.76 -15.80 12.28
N TYR A 254 -10.23 -16.87 11.71
CA TYR A 254 -10.92 -18.11 11.35
C TYR A 254 -10.00 -19.31 11.62
N ASP A 255 -10.58 -20.52 11.64
CA ASP A 255 -9.82 -21.75 11.82
C ASP A 255 -8.93 -22.03 10.61
N SER A 256 -7.66 -22.34 10.87
CA SER A 256 -6.70 -22.66 9.80
C SER A 256 -7.11 -23.94 9.05
N PRO A 257 -6.59 -24.19 7.83
CA PRO A 257 -6.82 -25.45 7.11
C PRO A 257 -6.51 -26.69 7.95
N LYS A 258 -5.44 -26.66 8.75
CA LYS A 258 -5.08 -27.78 9.66
C LYS A 258 -6.12 -28.00 10.75
N GLN A 259 -6.64 -26.93 11.35
CA GLN A 259 -7.70 -27.03 12.37
C GLN A 259 -9.01 -27.56 11.76
N ILE A 260 -9.39 -27.13 10.55
CA ILE A 260 -10.57 -27.66 9.83
C ILE A 260 -10.42 -29.17 9.58
N LEU A 261 -9.23 -29.63 9.22
CA LEU A 261 -8.93 -31.05 9.00
C LEU A 261 -8.82 -31.86 10.29
N GLY A 262 -8.83 -31.20 11.47
CA GLY A 262 -8.64 -31.88 12.75
C GLY A 262 -7.23 -32.45 12.93
N VAL A 263 -6.24 -31.91 12.21
CA VAL A 263 -4.83 -32.29 12.35
C VAL A 263 -4.31 -31.75 13.68
N ALA A 264 -3.89 -32.64 14.57
CA ALA A 264 -3.24 -32.23 15.81
C ALA A 264 -1.96 -31.46 15.52
N GLU A 265 -1.67 -30.45 16.35
CA GLU A 265 -0.34 -29.80 16.31
C GLU A 265 0.71 -30.87 16.62
N GLU A 266 1.72 -30.99 15.78
CA GLU A 266 2.85 -31.88 16.03
C GLU A 266 3.51 -31.51 17.35
N GLU A 267 3.91 -32.49 18.17
CA GLU A 267 4.72 -32.28 19.34
C GLU A 267 6.02 -31.54 18.87
N SER A 268 6.19 -30.33 19.30
CA SER A 268 7.30 -29.46 18.90
C SER A 268 7.97 -28.88 20.13
N GLU A 269 9.28 -28.74 20.07
CA GLU A 269 10.06 -28.03 21.10
C GLU A 269 9.67 -26.54 21.21
N PHE A 270 8.93 -26.03 20.20
CA PHE A 270 8.47 -24.64 20.18
C PHE A 270 7.07 -24.51 20.77
N PRO A 271 6.80 -23.44 21.56
CA PRO A 271 5.47 -23.17 22.05
C PRO A 271 4.44 -23.06 20.91
N SER A 272 3.23 -23.57 21.13
CA SER A 272 2.11 -23.38 20.22
C SER A 272 1.81 -21.90 19.96
N CYS A 273 1.26 -21.58 18.80
CA CYS A 273 0.79 -20.24 18.51
C CYS A 273 -0.56 -19.99 19.19
N THR A 274 -0.80 -18.77 19.64
CA THR A 274 -2.07 -18.37 20.25
C THR A 274 -3.21 -18.58 19.26
N PRO A 275 -4.27 -19.32 19.63
CA PRO A 275 -5.38 -19.57 18.72
C PRO A 275 -6.18 -18.28 18.44
N PRO A 276 -6.93 -18.20 17.34
CA PRO A 276 -7.63 -16.98 16.93
C PRO A 276 -8.58 -16.38 17.99
N HIS A 277 -9.21 -17.22 18.81
CA HIS A 277 -10.15 -16.79 19.87
C HIS A 277 -9.48 -16.26 21.14
N GLU A 278 -8.17 -16.37 21.26
CA GLU A 278 -7.35 -15.79 22.33
C GLU A 278 -6.38 -14.73 21.82
N GLN A 279 -6.12 -14.72 20.49
CA GLN A 279 -5.18 -13.79 19.88
C GLN A 279 -5.76 -12.38 19.86
N LEU A 280 -5.15 -11.47 20.63
CA LEU A 280 -5.52 -10.07 20.62
C LEU A 280 -5.17 -9.38 19.29
N VAL A 281 -6.11 -8.61 18.75
CA VAL A 281 -5.97 -7.91 17.47
C VAL A 281 -4.79 -6.95 17.47
N TRP A 282 -4.63 -6.14 18.53
CA TRP A 282 -3.53 -5.20 18.63
C TRP A 282 -2.16 -5.89 18.70
N ARG A 283 -2.09 -7.09 19.31
CA ARG A 283 -0.86 -7.89 19.35
C ARG A 283 -0.48 -8.44 17.98
N ALA A 284 -1.46 -8.91 17.21
CA ALA A 284 -1.23 -9.32 15.82
C ALA A 284 -0.70 -8.15 14.97
N ALA A 285 -1.31 -6.96 15.10
CA ALA A 285 -0.84 -5.74 14.47
C ALA A 285 0.60 -5.38 14.86
N ARG A 286 0.91 -5.45 16.17
CA ARG A 286 2.25 -5.13 16.71
C ARG A 286 3.30 -6.13 16.25
N ALA A 287 2.98 -7.42 16.23
CA ALA A 287 3.86 -8.48 15.74
C ALA A 287 4.17 -8.31 14.26
N SER A 288 3.14 -8.07 13.44
CA SER A 288 3.30 -7.82 12.01
C SER A 288 4.18 -6.61 11.71
N GLY A 289 4.11 -5.56 12.54
CA GLY A 289 4.88 -4.32 12.38
C GLY A 289 6.20 -4.29 13.17
N ALA A 290 6.76 -5.42 13.62
CA ALA A 290 8.02 -5.50 14.35
C ALA A 290 9.24 -5.45 13.40
N ALA A 291 9.34 -4.38 12.61
CA ALA A 291 10.35 -4.21 11.56
C ALA A 291 11.76 -4.11 12.16
N PRO A 292 12.71 -5.01 11.77
CA PRO A 292 14.09 -4.97 12.25
C PRO A 292 14.72 -3.59 12.03
N THR A 293 15.54 -3.17 12.96
CA THR A 293 16.20 -1.84 13.05
C THR A 293 15.26 -0.67 13.35
N TYR A 294 13.96 -0.78 13.12
CA TYR A 294 12.95 0.25 13.46
C TYR A 294 12.31 0.00 14.82
N PHE A 295 11.95 -1.25 15.11
CA PHE A 295 11.37 -1.67 16.40
C PHE A 295 12.05 -2.92 16.92
N ARG A 296 11.93 -3.15 18.23
CA ARG A 296 12.33 -4.42 18.85
C ARG A 296 11.36 -5.53 18.44
N PRO A 297 11.81 -6.80 18.42
CA PRO A 297 10.93 -7.95 18.27
C PRO A 297 9.76 -7.89 19.26
N PHE A 298 8.60 -8.40 18.85
CA PHE A 298 7.45 -8.52 19.72
C PHE A 298 7.27 -9.98 20.17
N GLY A 299 7.74 -10.29 21.39
CA GLY A 299 7.86 -11.67 21.84
C GLY A 299 8.76 -12.48 20.91
N ARG A 300 8.20 -13.52 20.29
CA ARG A 300 8.88 -14.41 19.33
C ARG A 300 8.75 -13.97 17.86
N PHE A 301 8.09 -12.82 17.61
CA PHE A 301 7.76 -12.37 16.26
C PHE A 301 8.66 -11.23 15.79
N LEU A 302 8.98 -11.29 14.49
CA LEU A 302 9.46 -10.18 13.67
C LEU A 302 8.42 -9.81 12.61
N ASP A 303 8.65 -8.67 11.94
CA ASP A 303 7.78 -8.15 10.87
C ASP A 303 7.57 -9.19 9.76
N GLY A 304 6.32 -9.36 9.38
CA GLY A 304 5.93 -10.24 8.28
C GLY A 304 6.63 -9.95 6.97
N GLY A 305 7.06 -8.71 6.76
CA GLY A 305 7.75 -8.25 5.56
C GLY A 305 9.09 -8.94 5.29
N LEU A 306 9.71 -9.58 6.28
CA LEU A 306 10.94 -10.34 6.06
C LEU A 306 10.74 -11.59 5.20
N ILE A 307 9.54 -12.16 5.16
CA ILE A 307 9.21 -13.35 4.35
C ILE A 307 8.12 -13.02 3.31
N SER A 308 7.09 -12.26 3.69
CA SER A 308 5.90 -12.00 2.89
C SER A 308 5.53 -10.51 2.92
N ASN A 309 6.36 -9.64 2.33
CA ASN A 309 6.08 -8.20 2.31
C ASN A 309 4.90 -7.83 1.40
N ASN A 310 4.69 -8.57 0.33
CA ASN A 310 3.47 -8.57 -0.47
C ASN A 310 2.75 -9.91 -0.24
N PRO A 311 1.67 -9.93 0.55
CA PRO A 311 1.06 -11.19 1.01
C PRO A 311 0.19 -11.89 -0.06
N THR A 312 0.21 -11.44 -1.31
CA THR A 312 -0.73 -11.92 -2.34
C THR A 312 -0.60 -13.43 -2.60
N LEU A 313 0.62 -13.94 -2.77
CA LEU A 313 0.82 -15.37 -3.04
C LEU A 313 0.46 -16.23 -1.82
N ASP A 314 0.83 -15.78 -0.64
CA ASP A 314 0.53 -16.50 0.61
C ASP A 314 -0.98 -16.50 0.88
N ALA A 315 -1.69 -15.38 0.60
CA ALA A 315 -3.14 -15.32 0.70
C ALA A 315 -3.83 -16.25 -0.31
N MET A 316 -3.36 -16.32 -1.55
CA MET A 316 -3.91 -17.22 -2.57
C MET A 316 -3.68 -18.68 -2.18
N THR A 317 -2.51 -19.01 -1.64
CA THR A 317 -2.17 -20.35 -1.13
C THR A 317 -3.09 -20.74 0.01
N GLU A 318 -3.21 -19.89 1.02
CA GLU A 318 -4.07 -20.12 2.19
C GLU A 318 -5.54 -20.34 1.80
N ILE A 319 -6.08 -19.53 0.86
CA ILE A 319 -7.46 -19.70 0.39
C ILE A 319 -7.63 -21.02 -0.37
N CYS A 320 -6.62 -21.43 -1.13
CA CYS A 320 -6.63 -22.72 -1.82
C CYS A 320 -6.67 -23.87 -0.81
N GLU A 321 -5.76 -23.87 0.17
CA GLU A 321 -5.70 -24.89 1.24
C GLU A 321 -6.97 -24.91 2.08
N PHE A 322 -7.53 -23.74 2.42
CA PHE A 322 -8.79 -23.60 3.15
C PHE A 322 -9.95 -24.25 2.40
N ASN A 323 -10.06 -24.00 1.10
CA ASN A 323 -11.10 -24.60 0.27
C ASN A 323 -10.93 -26.13 0.14
N GLU A 324 -9.71 -26.64 0.03
CA GLU A 324 -9.44 -28.07 -0.02
C GLU A 324 -9.76 -28.75 1.35
N ALA A 325 -9.43 -28.09 2.47
CA ALA A 325 -9.80 -28.57 3.79
C ALA A 325 -11.33 -28.67 3.96
N LEU A 326 -12.08 -27.68 3.48
CA LEU A 326 -13.55 -27.73 3.48
C LEU A 326 -14.09 -28.88 2.63
N LYS A 327 -13.52 -29.13 1.44
CA LYS A 327 -13.92 -30.27 0.60
C LYS A 327 -13.67 -31.64 1.32
N ALA A 328 -12.47 -31.78 1.89
CA ALA A 328 -12.06 -32.99 2.57
C ALA A 328 -12.92 -33.31 3.81
N THR A 329 -13.51 -32.28 4.44
CA THR A 329 -14.39 -32.42 5.61
C THR A 329 -15.89 -32.44 5.28
N GLY A 330 -16.25 -32.59 4.00
CA GLY A 330 -17.65 -32.65 3.56
C GLY A 330 -18.40 -31.34 3.55
N GLN A 331 -17.69 -30.20 3.64
CA GLN A 331 -18.27 -28.85 3.63
C GLN A 331 -18.14 -28.17 2.25
N ALA A 332 -18.31 -28.93 1.18
CA ALA A 332 -18.16 -28.49 -0.21
C ALA A 332 -19.10 -27.33 -0.58
N ASP A 333 -20.25 -27.20 0.08
CA ASP A 333 -21.20 -26.10 -0.06
C ASP A 333 -20.62 -24.73 0.37
N LYS A 334 -19.63 -24.72 1.26
CA LYS A 334 -18.95 -23.52 1.74
C LYS A 334 -17.76 -23.09 0.89
N VAL A 335 -17.32 -23.94 -0.05
CA VAL A 335 -16.18 -23.68 -0.91
C VAL A 335 -16.46 -22.48 -1.82
N ARG A 336 -15.54 -21.50 -1.82
CA ARG A 336 -15.61 -20.30 -2.67
C ARG A 336 -14.27 -20.11 -3.38
N PRO A 337 -14.17 -20.52 -4.66
CA PRO A 337 -12.94 -20.31 -5.43
C PRO A 337 -12.64 -18.82 -5.61
N LEU A 338 -11.39 -18.50 -5.92
CA LEU A 338 -10.96 -17.12 -6.20
C LEU A 338 -11.76 -16.52 -7.36
N GLY A 339 -12.24 -15.30 -7.19
CA GLY A 339 -13.01 -14.54 -8.17
C GLY A 339 -12.28 -13.31 -8.69
N VAL A 340 -11.69 -12.52 -7.80
CA VAL A 340 -10.85 -11.38 -8.11
C VAL A 340 -9.81 -11.20 -7.01
N VAL A 341 -8.58 -10.82 -7.41
CA VAL A 341 -7.48 -10.51 -6.50
C VAL A 341 -7.04 -9.06 -6.72
N VAL A 342 -7.07 -8.27 -5.66
CA VAL A 342 -6.62 -6.87 -5.66
C VAL A 342 -5.42 -6.75 -4.73
N SER A 343 -4.29 -6.28 -5.24
CA SER A 343 -3.04 -6.13 -4.50
C SER A 343 -2.58 -4.68 -4.54
N LEU A 344 -2.46 -4.05 -3.36
CA LEU A 344 -2.10 -2.64 -3.21
C LEU A 344 -0.69 -2.51 -2.63
N GLY A 345 0.17 -1.79 -3.37
CA GLY A 345 1.55 -1.53 -2.95
C GLY A 345 1.73 -0.18 -2.25
N THR A 346 2.85 -0.05 -1.56
CA THR A 346 3.24 1.15 -0.80
C THR A 346 4.08 2.16 -1.61
N GLY A 347 3.90 2.18 -2.91
CA GLY A 347 4.58 3.06 -3.85
C GLY A 347 5.78 2.40 -4.55
N LYS A 348 5.91 2.68 -5.84
CA LYS A 348 7.04 2.24 -6.66
C LYS A 348 8.08 3.35 -6.66
N VAL A 349 9.15 3.16 -5.87
CA VAL A 349 10.27 4.12 -5.81
C VAL A 349 11.09 4.11 -7.11
N PRO A 350 11.69 5.25 -7.48
CA PRO A 350 12.59 5.32 -8.63
C PRO A 350 13.79 4.38 -8.45
N VAL A 351 14.17 3.69 -9.51
CA VAL A 351 15.41 2.92 -9.54
C VAL A 351 16.58 3.88 -9.73
N VAL A 352 17.50 3.91 -8.78
CA VAL A 352 18.70 4.74 -8.85
C VAL A 352 19.95 3.86 -9.02
N PRO A 353 20.96 4.30 -9.80
CA PRO A 353 22.21 3.58 -9.89
C PRO A 353 22.90 3.51 -8.53
N VAL A 354 23.34 2.34 -8.14
CA VAL A 354 24.13 2.13 -6.92
C VAL A 354 25.51 1.60 -7.32
N THR A 355 26.56 2.15 -6.71
CA THR A 355 27.91 1.64 -6.90
C THR A 355 28.01 0.25 -6.27
N VAL A 356 28.45 -0.75 -7.03
CA VAL A 356 28.73 -2.09 -6.50
C VAL A 356 29.83 -1.97 -5.46
N ILE A 357 29.49 -2.31 -4.20
CA ILE A 357 30.44 -2.29 -3.10
C ILE A 357 31.06 -3.68 -3.04
N ASP A 358 32.39 -3.76 -3.29
CA ASP A 358 33.15 -4.98 -3.04
C ASP A 358 33.34 -5.14 -1.53
N MET A 359 32.46 -5.94 -0.92
CA MET A 359 32.40 -6.16 0.52
C MET A 359 33.41 -7.21 1.00
N LEU A 360 34.08 -7.90 0.10
CA LEU A 360 35.02 -8.96 0.39
C LEU A 360 36.48 -8.48 0.46
N HIS A 361 36.78 -7.25 0.04
CA HIS A 361 38.12 -6.67 0.17
C HIS A 361 38.38 -6.21 1.61
N MET A 362 38.89 -7.12 2.42
CA MET A 362 39.28 -6.85 3.80
C MET A 362 40.62 -6.12 3.84
N GLY A 363 40.57 -4.81 4.00
CA GLY A 363 41.78 -4.04 4.37
C GLY A 363 42.17 -4.29 5.84
N THR A 364 43.44 -4.42 6.11
CA THR A 364 43.98 -4.54 7.48
C THR A 364 44.11 -3.17 8.13
N GLY A 365 43.90 -3.08 9.46
CA GLY A 365 44.03 -1.85 10.27
C GLY A 365 42.72 -1.15 10.60
N ILE A 366 42.81 -0.02 11.32
CA ILE A 366 41.63 0.78 11.80
C ILE A 366 40.73 1.25 10.63
N LEU A 367 41.36 1.58 9.50
CA LEU A 367 40.62 1.96 8.27
C LEU A 367 39.88 0.75 7.66
N GLY A 368 40.44 -0.45 7.79
CA GLY A 368 39.84 -1.72 7.38
C GLY A 368 38.61 -2.04 8.23
N ALA A 369 38.72 -1.90 9.56
CA ALA A 369 37.62 -2.12 10.48
C ALA A 369 36.43 -1.14 10.23
N ALA A 370 36.73 0.12 9.98
CA ALA A 370 35.71 1.11 9.63
C ALA A 370 35.00 0.81 8.29
N LYS A 371 35.78 0.38 7.27
CA LYS A 371 35.24 -0.07 5.97
C LYS A 371 34.38 -1.33 6.11
N MET A 372 34.83 -2.28 6.94
CA MET A 372 34.12 -3.53 7.23
C MET A 372 32.78 -3.25 7.95
N ALA A 373 32.78 -2.36 8.96
CA ALA A 373 31.53 -1.94 9.64
C ALA A 373 30.57 -1.22 8.69
N PHE A 374 31.08 -0.39 7.79
CA PHE A 374 30.27 0.27 6.76
C PHE A 374 29.73 -0.73 5.73
N GLY A 375 30.56 -1.68 5.29
CA GLY A 375 30.16 -2.76 4.39
C GLY A 375 29.10 -3.68 4.99
N ALA A 376 29.26 -4.08 6.25
CA ALA A 376 28.29 -4.90 6.97
C ALA A 376 26.92 -4.18 7.12
N LYS A 377 26.95 -2.87 7.40
CA LYS A 377 25.72 -2.06 7.45
C LYS A 377 25.06 -1.96 6.07
N ALA A 378 25.84 -1.76 5.02
CA ALA A 378 25.32 -1.68 3.65
C ALA A 378 24.75 -3.03 3.19
N LEU A 379 25.42 -4.14 3.52
CA LEU A 379 24.93 -5.49 3.25
C LEU A 379 23.63 -5.78 4.01
N GLY A 380 23.59 -5.45 5.29
CA GLY A 380 22.37 -5.60 6.11
C GLY A 380 21.20 -4.82 5.51
N GLN A 381 21.43 -3.58 5.06
CA GLN A 381 20.39 -2.78 4.40
C GLN A 381 19.96 -3.43 3.07
N LEU A 382 20.90 -3.87 2.24
CA LEU A 382 20.58 -4.54 0.96
C LEU A 382 19.76 -5.82 1.18
N ILE A 383 20.10 -6.61 2.20
CA ILE A 383 19.35 -7.83 2.55
C ILE A 383 17.92 -7.47 2.99
N ILE A 384 17.78 -6.45 3.85
CA ILE A 384 16.46 -5.98 4.30
C ILE A 384 15.65 -5.45 3.11
N ASP A 385 16.26 -4.62 2.26
CA ASP A 385 15.59 -4.06 1.09
C ASP A 385 15.16 -5.17 0.11
N GLN A 386 15.98 -6.20 -0.06
CA GLN A 386 15.66 -7.34 -0.92
C GLN A 386 14.57 -8.24 -0.28
N ALA A 387 14.65 -8.51 1.03
CA ALA A 387 13.65 -9.31 1.74
C ALA A 387 12.28 -8.61 1.76
N THR A 388 12.27 -7.28 1.89
CA THR A 388 11.04 -6.47 1.91
C THR A 388 10.58 -6.03 0.52
N GLN A 389 11.14 -6.60 -0.56
CA GLN A 389 10.71 -6.30 -1.91
C GLN A 389 9.28 -6.77 -2.16
N ALA A 390 8.41 -5.85 -2.60
CA ALA A 390 6.99 -6.12 -2.85
C ALA A 390 6.62 -6.12 -4.35
N ASN A 391 7.61 -5.96 -5.24
CA ASN A 391 7.43 -5.80 -6.68
C ASN A 391 8.28 -6.80 -7.49
N GLY A 392 8.27 -6.68 -8.81
CA GLY A 392 9.06 -7.53 -9.70
C GLY A 392 8.53 -8.96 -9.79
N ARG A 393 9.41 -9.94 -9.73
CA ARG A 393 9.06 -11.36 -9.97
C ARG A 393 7.98 -11.93 -9.05
N LEU A 394 7.75 -11.37 -7.89
CA LEU A 394 6.68 -11.79 -7.01
C LEU A 394 5.31 -11.40 -7.60
N VAL A 395 5.20 -10.18 -8.12
CA VAL A 395 4.00 -9.71 -8.83
C VAL A 395 3.78 -10.50 -10.11
N ASP A 396 4.85 -10.76 -10.88
CA ASP A 396 4.79 -11.56 -12.11
C ASP A 396 4.24 -12.98 -11.83
N ARG A 397 4.69 -13.62 -10.74
CA ARG A 397 4.21 -14.96 -10.34
C ARG A 397 2.74 -14.95 -9.91
N ALA A 398 2.32 -13.96 -9.13
CA ALA A 398 0.93 -13.80 -8.73
C ALA A 398 0.02 -13.60 -9.97
N GLN A 399 0.45 -12.75 -10.90
CA GLN A 399 -0.25 -12.50 -12.15
C GLN A 399 -0.34 -13.76 -13.02
N ALA A 400 0.76 -14.51 -13.17
CA ALA A 400 0.79 -15.75 -13.94
C ALA A 400 -0.13 -16.83 -13.32
N TRP A 401 -0.13 -16.96 -11.99
CA TRP A 401 -1.04 -17.89 -11.31
C TRP A 401 -2.50 -17.50 -11.53
N CYS A 402 -2.85 -16.23 -11.28
CA CYS A 402 -4.20 -15.74 -11.54
C CYS A 402 -4.64 -15.95 -12.98
N HIS A 403 -3.73 -15.71 -13.95
CA HIS A 403 -3.99 -15.98 -15.38
C HIS A 403 -4.29 -17.46 -15.63
N THR A 404 -3.48 -18.37 -15.08
CA THR A 404 -3.64 -19.83 -15.24
C THR A 404 -5.02 -20.30 -14.75
N ILE A 405 -5.53 -19.70 -13.67
CA ILE A 405 -6.85 -20.07 -13.10
C ILE A 405 -7.99 -19.14 -13.55
N ASN A 406 -7.76 -18.28 -14.55
CA ASN A 406 -8.72 -17.32 -15.09
C ASN A 406 -9.35 -16.40 -14.04
N VAL A 407 -8.52 -15.87 -13.13
CA VAL A 407 -8.92 -14.90 -12.11
C VAL A 407 -8.36 -13.52 -12.45
N PRO A 408 -9.19 -12.45 -12.50
CA PRO A 408 -8.71 -11.08 -12.62
C PRO A 408 -7.75 -10.71 -11.48
N TYR A 409 -6.58 -10.17 -11.84
CA TYR A 409 -5.57 -9.68 -10.90
C TYR A 409 -5.30 -8.21 -11.13
N PHE A 410 -5.54 -7.39 -10.12
CA PHE A 410 -5.30 -5.95 -10.15
C PHE A 410 -4.15 -5.60 -9.20
N ARG A 411 -3.01 -5.21 -9.77
CA ARG A 411 -1.90 -4.66 -8.98
C ARG A 411 -1.89 -3.15 -9.11
N LEU A 412 -2.23 -2.46 -8.03
CA LEU A 412 -2.14 -1.00 -7.94
C LEU A 412 -0.95 -0.63 -7.07
N ASN A 413 0.02 0.06 -7.66
CA ASN A 413 1.21 0.54 -6.98
C ASN A 413 1.69 1.82 -7.62
N ALA A 414 1.33 2.96 -7.03
CA ALA A 414 1.59 4.28 -7.58
C ALA A 414 3.10 4.54 -7.71
N PRO A 415 3.61 4.96 -8.88
CA PRO A 415 4.96 5.45 -8.98
C PRO A 415 5.08 6.76 -8.19
N ILE A 416 6.14 6.89 -7.41
CA ILE A 416 6.41 8.08 -6.61
C ILE A 416 7.73 8.72 -7.04
N SER A 417 7.77 10.06 -7.01
CA SER A 417 8.90 10.85 -7.51
C SER A 417 10.11 10.88 -6.57
N ALA A 418 9.96 10.40 -5.35
CA ALA A 418 11.00 10.45 -4.34
C ALA A 418 11.11 9.12 -3.58
N ASP A 419 12.31 8.83 -3.08
CA ASP A 419 12.51 7.75 -2.12
C ASP A 419 12.01 8.21 -0.74
N VAL A 420 10.93 7.60 -0.28
CA VAL A 420 10.30 7.87 1.01
C VAL A 420 10.73 6.81 2.00
N CYS A 421 11.47 7.21 3.03
CA CYS A 421 11.88 6.29 4.10
C CYS A 421 10.67 5.71 4.83
N LEU A 422 10.81 4.49 5.38
CA LEU A 422 9.72 3.83 6.13
C LEU A 422 9.25 4.61 7.37
N ASN A 423 10.08 5.50 7.89
CA ASN A 423 9.78 6.38 9.03
C ASN A 423 9.86 7.87 8.64
N GLU A 424 9.47 8.22 7.42
CA GLU A 424 9.43 9.61 6.96
C GLU A 424 8.40 10.42 7.77
N THR A 425 8.77 11.65 8.10
CA THR A 425 7.91 12.57 8.88
C THR A 425 7.65 13.90 8.18
N ASP A 426 8.35 14.19 7.07
CA ASP A 426 8.15 15.44 6.33
C ASP A 426 6.75 15.48 5.68
N ASN A 427 5.90 16.35 6.21
CA ASN A 427 4.54 16.53 5.72
C ASN A 427 4.48 16.97 4.25
N LYS A 428 5.43 17.80 3.78
CA LYS A 428 5.43 18.28 2.40
C LYS A 428 5.71 17.15 1.42
N LEU A 429 6.67 16.29 1.77
CA LEU A 429 6.99 15.11 0.98
C LEU A 429 5.82 14.14 0.97
N LEU A 430 5.23 13.85 2.12
CA LEU A 430 4.10 12.91 2.24
C LEU A 430 2.87 13.38 1.46
N VAL A 431 2.44 14.64 1.59
CA VAL A 431 1.28 15.12 0.82
C VAL A 431 1.55 15.17 -0.69
N ARG A 432 2.81 15.38 -1.09
CA ARG A 432 3.21 15.32 -2.50
C ARG A 432 3.02 13.91 -3.06
N VAL A 433 3.54 12.88 -2.41
CA VAL A 433 3.40 11.49 -2.91
C VAL A 433 1.95 11.01 -2.86
N LEU A 434 1.14 11.52 -1.94
CA LEU A 434 -0.29 11.23 -1.91
C LEU A 434 -1.04 11.91 -3.06
N TRP A 435 -0.67 13.14 -3.43
CA TRP A 435 -1.18 13.78 -4.63
C TRP A 435 -0.76 13.00 -5.90
N GLU A 436 0.51 12.57 -6.00
CA GLU A 436 0.98 11.70 -7.09
C GLU A 436 0.15 10.40 -7.19
N THR A 437 -0.22 9.84 -6.04
CA THR A 437 -1.10 8.66 -5.95
C THR A 437 -2.50 8.96 -6.52
N LEU A 438 -3.07 10.13 -6.23
CA LEU A 438 -4.37 10.53 -6.83
C LEU A 438 -4.28 10.70 -8.35
N VAL A 439 -3.19 11.29 -8.85
CA VAL A 439 -2.93 11.40 -10.29
C VAL A 439 -2.85 10.02 -10.94
N TYR A 440 -2.13 9.08 -10.31
CA TYR A 440 -2.05 7.71 -10.77
C TYR A 440 -3.42 7.01 -10.82
N MET A 441 -4.22 7.12 -9.77
CA MET A 441 -5.57 6.53 -9.72
C MET A 441 -6.48 7.12 -10.80
N ARG A 442 -6.39 8.43 -11.02
CA ARG A 442 -7.16 9.10 -12.08
C ARG A 442 -6.76 8.62 -13.48
N ALA A 443 -5.47 8.49 -13.76
CA ALA A 443 -4.98 8.01 -15.05
C ALA A 443 -5.46 6.59 -15.38
N ARG A 444 -5.77 5.79 -14.36
CA ARG A 444 -6.27 4.40 -14.49
C ARG A 444 -7.79 4.28 -14.29
N ARG A 445 -8.52 5.38 -14.42
CA ARG A 445 -9.96 5.41 -14.11
C ARG A 445 -10.75 4.30 -14.81
N ALA A 446 -10.51 4.04 -16.09
CA ALA A 446 -11.23 3.00 -16.84
C ALA A 446 -11.01 1.59 -16.22
N GLU A 447 -9.79 1.26 -15.84
CA GLU A 447 -9.46 -0.01 -15.16
C GLU A 447 -10.12 -0.10 -13.79
N LEU A 448 -10.19 1.02 -13.05
CA LEU A 448 -10.83 1.09 -11.74
C LEU A 448 -12.36 0.99 -11.84
N ASP A 449 -12.97 1.48 -12.91
CA ASP A 449 -14.40 1.31 -13.18
C ASP A 449 -14.73 -0.17 -13.46
N GLU A 450 -13.88 -0.89 -14.23
CA GLU A 450 -14.01 -2.34 -14.44
C GLU A 450 -13.85 -3.11 -13.12
N LEU A 451 -12.86 -2.74 -12.30
CA LEU A 451 -12.69 -3.33 -10.97
C LEU A 451 -13.90 -3.08 -10.07
N ALA A 452 -14.42 -1.85 -10.06
CA ALA A 452 -15.60 -1.50 -9.28
C ALA A 452 -16.84 -2.32 -9.70
N GLU A 453 -17.02 -2.57 -11.01
CA GLU A 453 -18.08 -3.45 -11.51
C GLU A 453 -17.93 -4.89 -10.99
N LEU A 454 -16.70 -5.42 -10.91
CA LEU A 454 -16.42 -6.75 -10.36
C LEU A 454 -16.62 -6.84 -8.84
N LEU A 455 -16.40 -5.75 -8.11
CA LEU A 455 -16.49 -5.71 -6.65
C LEU A 455 -17.88 -5.41 -6.10
N ARG A 456 -18.75 -4.80 -6.88
CA ARG A 456 -20.15 -4.58 -6.46
C ARG A 456 -20.87 -5.90 -6.22
N PRO A 457 -21.82 -5.96 -5.27
CA PRO A 457 -22.59 -7.17 -4.97
C PRO A 457 -23.45 -7.64 -6.15
#